data_ae5403a63d53617f9232c0ef39de64db
#
_entry.id   ae5403a63d53617f9232c0ef39de64db
#
_cell.length_a   1.000
_cell.length_b   1.000
_cell.length_c   1.000
_cell.angle_alpha   90.00
_cell.angle_beta   90.00
_cell.angle_gamma   90.00
#
_symmetry.space_group_name_H-M   'P 1'
#
loop_
_entity.id
_entity.type
_entity.pdbx_description
1 polymer ?
#
loop_
_entity_poly.entity_id
_entity_poly.type
_entity_poly.pdbx_seq_one_letter_code
_entity_poly.pdbx_strand_id
1 'polypeptide(L)'
;MSEAAESWLREVLRERRIALTGPIELVHSRPWSTVFRVPAGESVMFLKICAATQAQEPRVIELVARESPDLVPGFVARHPSEPWVVLHDGGLRLRRAVPGVAQLAVWRALLPRYAELQRSLLGREAELLATGLMDRRLDRIPGLLGRVVDDDRWAPPESRARVRALLPAIERLCAELAGIGIGPSLDHDDLHDHNVLIHGGRPSIIDWGDASLTHPFLTLAVTERFSALAAGVAPDAPAIRALREAYLEPWAGLAPHDRLRRGAQIGSALGVVTGGLTWYEVITRLDGGHAEEPAEMAAALGRIAEAIGAL
;
A
#
# COMPACT_ATOMS: atom_id res chain seq x y z
N MET A 1 7.86 20.17 14.83
CA MET A 1 9.00 19.60 14.05
C MET A 1 10.22 19.69 14.94
N SER A 2 11.09 18.66 14.95
CA SER A 2 12.34 18.72 15.70
C SER A 2 13.35 19.66 15.02
N GLU A 3 14.27 20.22 15.78
CA GLU A 3 15.36 21.07 15.24
C GLU A 3 16.20 20.30 14.18
N ALA A 4 16.45 19.01 14.40
CA ALA A 4 17.18 18.18 13.45
C ALA A 4 16.46 18.04 12.10
N ALA A 5 15.15 17.81 12.12
CA ALA A 5 14.35 17.69 10.88
C ALA A 5 14.27 19.02 10.13
N GLU A 6 14.14 20.13 10.85
CA GLU A 6 14.15 21.47 10.25
C GLU A 6 15.52 21.80 9.66
N SER A 7 16.60 21.53 10.38
CA SER A 7 17.97 21.75 9.89
C SER A 7 18.25 20.96 8.61
N TRP A 8 17.90 19.68 8.59
CA TRP A 8 18.04 18.86 7.39
C TRP A 8 17.21 19.37 6.22
N LEU A 9 15.95 19.72 6.46
CA LEU A 9 15.10 20.30 5.40
C LEU A 9 15.72 21.57 4.79
N ARG A 10 16.22 22.48 5.64
CA ARG A 10 16.88 23.72 5.18
C ARG A 10 18.16 23.42 4.39
N GLU A 11 18.92 22.39 4.76
CA GLU A 11 20.08 21.94 3.99
C GLU A 11 19.68 21.41 2.62
N VAL A 12 18.66 20.53 2.55
CA VAL A 12 18.10 20.02 1.29
C VAL A 12 17.67 21.15 0.35
N LEU A 13 16.97 22.15 0.87
CA LEU A 13 16.51 23.29 0.08
C LEU A 13 17.69 24.16 -0.41
N ARG A 14 18.68 24.38 0.47
CA ARG A 14 19.90 25.15 0.13
C ARG A 14 20.71 24.47 -0.99
N GLU A 15 20.92 23.16 -0.92
CA GLU A 15 21.61 22.40 -1.96
C GLU A 15 20.94 22.49 -3.32
N ARG A 16 19.61 22.54 -3.33
CA ARG A 16 18.81 22.66 -4.55
C ARG A 16 18.57 24.11 -4.98
N ARG A 17 19.10 25.10 -4.23
CA ARG A 17 18.92 26.52 -4.47
C ARG A 17 17.45 26.94 -4.45
N ILE A 18 16.67 26.34 -3.57
CA ILE A 18 15.25 26.63 -3.38
C ILE A 18 15.10 27.45 -2.09
N ALA A 19 14.50 28.63 -2.19
CA ALA A 19 14.24 29.46 -1.02
C ALA A 19 12.92 29.08 -0.35
N LEU A 20 12.89 29.09 0.99
CA LEU A 20 11.62 29.08 1.73
C LEU A 20 10.87 30.40 1.45
N THR A 21 9.61 30.30 1.09
CA THR A 21 8.76 31.46 0.72
C THR A 21 7.63 31.73 1.72
N GLY A 22 7.54 30.92 2.78
CA GLY A 22 6.56 31.05 3.84
C GLY A 22 6.87 30.17 5.05
N PRO A 23 6.02 30.21 6.08
CA PRO A 23 6.17 29.37 7.24
C PRO A 23 5.98 27.87 6.92
N ILE A 24 6.70 27.02 7.65
CA ILE A 24 6.47 25.56 7.61
C ILE A 24 5.27 25.27 8.52
N GLU A 25 4.25 24.62 7.96
CA GLU A 25 2.97 24.39 8.62
C GLU A 25 2.74 22.91 8.89
N LEU A 26 2.30 22.56 10.10
CA LEU A 26 1.85 21.21 10.41
C LEU A 26 0.54 20.92 9.67
N VAL A 27 0.53 19.88 8.82
CA VAL A 27 -0.69 19.41 8.13
C VAL A 27 -1.46 18.43 9.00
N HIS A 28 -0.77 17.40 9.51
CA HIS A 28 -1.31 16.47 10.48
C HIS A 28 -0.19 15.74 11.22
N SER A 29 -0.54 15.20 12.39
CA SER A 29 0.28 14.26 13.15
C SER A 29 -0.57 13.04 13.48
N ARG A 30 -0.05 11.86 13.17
CA ARG A 30 -0.66 10.56 13.42
C ARG A 30 0.37 9.66 14.13
N PRO A 31 -0.04 8.56 14.77
CA PRO A 31 0.90 7.65 15.41
C PRO A 31 1.99 7.11 14.47
N TRP A 32 1.71 7.00 13.18
CA TRP A 32 2.62 6.45 12.17
C TRP A 32 3.37 7.52 11.36
N SER A 33 2.92 8.80 11.33
CA SER A 33 3.65 9.87 10.62
C SER A 33 3.20 11.27 10.99
N THR A 34 4.12 12.23 10.82
CA THR A 34 3.84 13.67 10.89
C THR A 34 4.19 14.30 9.53
N VAL A 35 3.28 15.13 8.99
CA VAL A 35 3.45 15.79 7.70
C VAL A 35 3.41 17.29 7.85
N PHE A 36 4.41 17.96 7.25
CA PHE A 36 4.53 19.41 7.20
C PHE A 36 4.41 19.91 5.76
N ARG A 37 3.69 21.00 5.58
CA ARG A 37 3.63 21.78 4.35
C ARG A 37 4.78 22.78 4.34
N VAL A 38 5.52 22.82 3.27
CA VAL A 38 6.75 23.62 3.09
C VAL A 38 6.60 24.49 1.86
N PRO A 39 6.19 25.77 2.00
CA PRO A 39 6.20 26.71 0.89
C PRO A 39 7.64 27.00 0.47
N ALA A 40 8.02 26.65 -0.76
CA ALA A 40 9.40 26.74 -1.21
C ALA A 40 9.49 27.02 -2.74
N GLY A 41 10.24 28.04 -3.12
CA GLY A 41 10.30 28.52 -4.50
C GLY A 41 8.92 29.00 -4.97
N GLU A 42 8.53 28.60 -6.18
CA GLU A 42 7.21 28.88 -6.76
C GLU A 42 6.16 27.79 -6.47
N SER A 43 6.51 26.82 -5.62
CA SER A 43 5.68 25.63 -5.37
C SER A 43 5.55 25.32 -3.87
N VAL A 44 4.84 24.24 -3.59
CA VAL A 44 4.72 23.67 -2.25
C VAL A 44 5.41 22.32 -2.26
N MET A 45 6.10 22.02 -1.17
CA MET A 45 6.64 20.69 -0.88
C MET A 45 6.02 20.16 0.41
N PHE A 46 6.16 18.89 0.64
CA PHE A 46 5.75 18.21 1.87
C PHE A 46 6.92 17.44 2.45
N LEU A 47 7.21 17.71 3.74
CA LEU A 47 8.10 16.89 4.55
C LEU A 47 7.24 15.89 5.30
N LYS A 48 7.44 14.59 5.07
CA LYS A 48 6.88 13.50 5.86
C LYS A 48 7.96 12.93 6.77
N ILE A 49 7.65 12.85 8.06
CA ILE A 49 8.45 12.20 9.10
C ILE A 49 7.68 10.95 9.49
N CYS A 50 8.20 9.78 9.14
CA CYS A 50 7.58 8.50 9.45
C CYS A 50 7.97 8.03 10.85
N ALA A 51 7.07 7.31 11.53
CA ALA A 51 7.38 6.61 12.77
C ALA A 51 8.26 5.37 12.50
N ALA A 52 8.82 4.80 13.55
CA ALA A 52 9.65 3.58 13.46
C ALA A 52 8.89 2.39 12.82
N THR A 53 7.57 2.35 12.99
CA THR A 53 6.69 1.32 12.39
C THR A 53 6.63 1.40 10.86
N GLN A 54 6.93 2.56 10.28
CA GLN A 54 6.91 2.81 8.83
C GLN A 54 8.24 3.41 8.33
N ALA A 55 9.34 3.07 9.01
CA ALA A 55 10.67 3.63 8.69
C ALA A 55 11.19 3.25 7.28
N GLN A 56 10.62 2.24 6.65
CA GLN A 56 10.94 1.82 5.28
C GLN A 56 10.38 2.77 4.21
N GLU A 57 9.30 3.51 4.49
CA GLU A 57 8.56 4.28 3.49
C GLU A 57 9.44 5.22 2.65
N PRO A 58 10.34 6.05 3.22
CA PRO A 58 11.20 6.93 2.41
C PRO A 58 12.09 6.19 1.41
N ARG A 59 12.57 4.98 1.75
CA ARG A 59 13.38 4.15 0.87
C ARG A 59 12.55 3.52 -0.25
N VAL A 60 11.32 3.11 0.07
CA VAL A 60 10.37 2.60 -0.91
C VAL A 60 9.98 3.69 -1.91
N ILE A 61 9.68 4.91 -1.42
CA ILE A 61 9.38 6.06 -2.30
C ILE A 61 10.55 6.38 -3.22
N GLU A 62 11.80 6.39 -2.72
CA GLU A 62 13.00 6.61 -3.53
C GLU A 62 13.17 5.52 -4.61
N LEU A 63 12.92 4.25 -4.25
CA LEU A 63 12.92 3.14 -5.21
C LEU A 63 11.87 3.34 -6.30
N VAL A 64 10.62 3.64 -5.92
CA VAL A 64 9.53 3.87 -6.88
C VAL A 64 9.82 5.09 -7.74
N ALA A 65 10.34 6.18 -7.17
CA ALA A 65 10.73 7.39 -7.92
C ALA A 65 11.81 7.11 -8.96
N ARG A 66 12.73 6.18 -8.69
CA ARG A 66 13.78 5.78 -9.63
C ARG A 66 13.23 4.91 -10.77
N GLU A 67 12.34 3.97 -10.47
CA GLU A 67 11.81 3.00 -11.44
C GLU A 67 10.63 3.57 -12.26
N SER A 68 9.78 4.37 -11.63
CA SER A 68 8.56 4.94 -12.21
C SER A 68 8.28 6.31 -11.61
N PRO A 69 9.04 7.36 -11.98
CA PRO A 69 8.98 8.67 -11.36
C PRO A 69 7.58 9.32 -11.41
N ASP A 70 6.79 8.96 -12.40
CA ASP A 70 5.42 9.47 -12.55
C ASP A 70 4.40 8.80 -11.60
N LEU A 71 4.78 7.75 -10.88
CA LEU A 71 3.90 7.08 -9.92
C LEU A 71 3.98 7.64 -8.50
N VAL A 72 4.91 8.52 -8.21
CA VAL A 72 5.00 9.24 -6.94
C VAL A 72 4.93 10.75 -7.19
N PRO A 73 4.50 11.57 -6.22
CA PRO A 73 4.74 13.00 -6.26
C PRO A 73 6.24 13.25 -6.43
N GLY A 74 6.62 14.30 -7.16
CA GLY A 74 8.02 14.53 -7.49
C GLY A 74 8.94 14.36 -6.29
N PHE A 75 9.82 13.38 -6.34
CA PHE A 75 10.77 13.07 -5.26
C PHE A 75 11.85 14.15 -5.16
N VAL A 76 11.99 14.74 -3.98
CA VAL A 76 13.00 15.77 -3.72
C VAL A 76 14.21 15.16 -3.02
N ALA A 77 14.02 14.59 -1.83
CA ALA A 77 15.10 13.99 -1.05
C ALA A 77 14.56 13.02 0.00
N ARG A 78 15.39 12.08 0.38
CA ARG A 78 15.25 11.25 1.57
C ARG A 78 16.43 11.50 2.51
N HIS A 79 16.20 11.50 3.83
CA HIS A 79 17.29 11.56 4.80
C HIS A 79 18.12 10.25 4.76
N PRO A 80 19.44 10.29 4.87
CA PRO A 80 20.28 9.09 4.77
C PRO A 80 19.95 7.99 5.80
N SER A 81 19.71 8.38 7.06
CA SER A 81 19.47 7.46 8.19
C SER A 81 18.08 7.58 8.81
N GLU A 82 17.53 8.80 8.88
CA GLU A 82 16.22 9.03 9.48
C GLU A 82 15.08 8.73 8.50
N PRO A 83 13.89 8.33 9.00
CA PRO A 83 12.76 7.99 8.15
C PRO A 83 12.01 9.25 7.66
N TRP A 84 12.73 10.16 7.03
CA TRP A 84 12.21 11.43 6.53
C TRP A 84 12.31 11.52 5.01
N VAL A 85 11.27 12.08 4.38
CA VAL A 85 11.22 12.30 2.93
C VAL A 85 10.60 13.65 2.60
N VAL A 86 11.12 14.30 1.58
CA VAL A 86 10.56 15.53 0.98
C VAL A 86 10.06 15.21 -0.42
N LEU A 87 8.81 15.57 -0.68
CA LEU A 87 8.14 15.40 -1.96
C LEU A 87 7.57 16.74 -2.43
N HIS A 88 7.42 16.91 -3.74
CA HIS A 88 6.61 18.00 -4.29
C HIS A 88 5.12 17.78 -3.99
N ASP A 89 4.33 18.85 -4.14
CA ASP A 89 2.88 18.77 -4.04
C ASP A 89 2.31 17.88 -5.17
N GLY A 90 1.69 16.78 -4.79
CA GLY A 90 0.99 15.86 -5.69
C GLY A 90 -0.45 16.28 -6.01
N GLY A 91 -0.93 17.41 -5.48
CA GLY A 91 -2.27 17.91 -5.70
C GLY A 91 -3.32 17.35 -4.76
N LEU A 92 -4.54 17.20 -5.25
CA LEU A 92 -5.69 16.77 -4.44
C LEU A 92 -5.81 15.24 -4.42
N ARG A 93 -6.23 14.68 -3.28
CA ARG A 93 -6.59 13.25 -3.20
C ARG A 93 -7.66 12.90 -4.21
N LEU A 94 -7.55 11.74 -4.87
CA LEU A 94 -8.47 11.25 -5.91
C LEU A 94 -9.93 11.36 -5.48
N ARG A 95 -10.23 10.98 -4.23
CA ARG A 95 -11.58 11.10 -3.64
C ARG A 95 -12.17 12.52 -3.72
N ARG A 96 -11.33 13.55 -3.62
CA ARG A 96 -11.73 14.96 -3.71
C ARG A 96 -11.68 15.50 -5.12
N ALA A 97 -10.68 15.10 -5.89
CA ALA A 97 -10.47 15.60 -7.26
C ALA A 97 -11.49 15.05 -8.24
N VAL A 98 -11.87 13.76 -8.06
CA VAL A 98 -12.76 13.02 -8.99
C VAL A 98 -13.72 12.17 -8.15
N PRO A 99 -14.91 12.68 -7.77
CA PRO A 99 -15.84 11.93 -6.93
C PRO A 99 -16.60 10.84 -7.69
N GLY A 100 -16.99 9.80 -6.97
CA GLY A 100 -17.95 8.79 -7.42
C GLY A 100 -17.43 7.92 -8.58
N VAL A 101 -18.34 7.52 -9.46
CA VAL A 101 -18.06 6.59 -10.57
C VAL A 101 -16.99 7.07 -11.55
N ALA A 102 -16.77 8.39 -11.64
CA ALA A 102 -15.72 8.96 -12.51
C ALA A 102 -14.30 8.52 -12.10
N GLN A 103 -14.08 8.10 -10.84
CA GLN A 103 -12.80 7.53 -10.41
C GLN A 103 -12.39 6.29 -11.18
N LEU A 104 -13.34 5.51 -11.68
CA LEU A 104 -13.06 4.27 -12.42
C LEU A 104 -12.20 4.52 -13.66
N ALA A 105 -12.36 5.66 -14.32
CA ALA A 105 -11.53 6.04 -15.46
C ALA A 105 -10.07 6.31 -15.03
N VAL A 106 -9.87 6.94 -13.87
CA VAL A 106 -8.53 7.18 -13.31
C VAL A 106 -7.86 5.86 -12.94
N TRP A 107 -8.57 4.99 -12.24
CA TRP A 107 -8.07 3.66 -11.87
C TRP A 107 -7.71 2.82 -13.10
N ARG A 108 -8.55 2.84 -14.14
CA ARG A 108 -8.30 2.11 -15.38
C ARG A 108 -7.01 2.58 -16.07
N ALA A 109 -6.63 3.84 -15.94
CA ALA A 109 -5.38 4.37 -16.48
C ALA A 109 -4.18 4.15 -15.54
N LEU A 110 -4.39 4.15 -14.22
CA LEU A 110 -3.33 4.01 -13.23
C LEU A 110 -2.87 2.56 -13.05
N LEU A 111 -3.81 1.62 -13.00
CA LEU A 111 -3.52 0.21 -12.66
C LEU A 111 -2.53 -0.47 -13.61
N PRO A 112 -2.60 -0.30 -14.95
CA PRO A 112 -1.57 -0.84 -15.83
C PRO A 112 -0.18 -0.30 -15.53
N ARG A 113 -0.04 1.00 -15.25
CA ARG A 113 1.25 1.63 -14.91
C ARG A 113 1.81 1.10 -13.59
N TYR A 114 0.94 0.89 -12.61
CA TYR A 114 1.32 0.27 -11.34
C TYR A 114 1.76 -1.19 -11.53
N ALA A 115 1.05 -1.97 -12.36
CA ALA A 115 1.43 -3.33 -12.72
C ALA A 115 2.77 -3.38 -13.48
N GLU A 116 3.07 -2.40 -14.34
CA GLU A 116 4.38 -2.26 -15.00
C GLU A 116 5.51 -2.02 -14.00
N LEU A 117 5.30 -1.15 -13.00
CA LEU A 117 6.25 -0.99 -11.89
C LEU A 117 6.49 -2.32 -11.18
N GLN A 118 5.43 -3.04 -10.81
CA GLN A 118 5.56 -4.34 -10.14
C GLN A 118 6.33 -5.35 -11.01
N ARG A 119 6.07 -5.38 -12.31
CA ARG A 119 6.80 -6.24 -13.26
C ARG A 119 8.29 -5.89 -13.36
N SER A 120 8.65 -4.62 -13.36
CA SER A 120 10.05 -4.17 -13.43
C SER A 120 10.86 -4.57 -12.19
N LEU A 121 10.17 -4.89 -11.09
CA LEU A 121 10.74 -5.28 -9.81
C LEU A 121 10.78 -6.81 -9.59
N LEU A 122 10.27 -7.62 -10.52
CA LEU A 122 10.37 -9.08 -10.43
C LEU A 122 11.83 -9.53 -10.41
N GLY A 123 12.14 -10.51 -9.55
CA GLY A 123 13.51 -11.04 -9.39
C GLY A 123 14.46 -10.13 -8.60
N ARG A 124 13.94 -9.05 -7.99
CA ARG A 124 14.73 -8.08 -7.22
C ARG A 124 14.40 -8.14 -5.71
N GLU A 125 14.07 -9.32 -5.20
CA GLU A 125 13.62 -9.53 -3.82
C GLU A 125 14.64 -9.04 -2.79
N ALA A 126 15.92 -9.29 -3.04
CA ALA A 126 16.99 -8.85 -2.14
C ALA A 126 17.07 -7.32 -2.02
N GLU A 127 16.91 -6.60 -3.14
CA GLU A 127 16.87 -5.14 -3.15
C GLU A 127 15.61 -4.60 -2.47
N LEU A 128 14.45 -5.22 -2.74
CA LEU A 128 13.19 -4.87 -2.12
C LEU A 128 13.26 -5.05 -0.59
N LEU A 129 13.77 -6.17 -0.10
CA LEU A 129 13.96 -6.41 1.34
C LEU A 129 14.98 -5.46 1.96
N ALA A 130 16.00 -5.02 1.22
CA ALA A 130 16.99 -4.05 1.71
C ALA A 130 16.39 -2.66 1.97
N THR A 131 15.22 -2.32 1.40
CA THR A 131 14.49 -1.11 1.75
C THR A 131 13.85 -1.18 3.14
N GLY A 132 13.68 -2.38 3.69
CA GLY A 132 12.98 -2.65 4.94
C GLY A 132 11.53 -3.10 4.76
N LEU A 133 11.12 -3.44 3.54
CA LEU A 133 9.79 -3.99 3.26
C LEU A 133 9.51 -5.24 4.10
N MET A 134 8.27 -5.36 4.54
CA MET A 134 7.79 -6.57 5.21
C MET A 134 7.79 -7.74 4.23
N ASP A 135 8.38 -8.87 4.64
CA ASP A 135 8.39 -10.10 3.84
C ASP A 135 7.10 -10.88 4.03
N ARG A 136 6.17 -10.71 3.09
CA ARG A 136 4.86 -11.36 3.03
C ARG A 136 4.74 -12.26 1.80
N ARG A 137 5.85 -12.89 1.39
CA ARG A 137 5.82 -13.86 0.29
C ARG A 137 4.83 -14.99 0.59
N LEU A 138 4.26 -15.59 -0.44
CA LEU A 138 3.17 -16.57 -0.33
C LEU A 138 3.49 -17.73 0.61
N ASP A 139 4.73 -18.19 0.63
CA ASP A 139 5.22 -19.24 1.53
C ASP A 139 5.24 -18.83 3.01
N ARG A 140 5.22 -17.53 3.30
CA ARG A 140 5.25 -16.97 4.66
C ARG A 140 3.89 -16.61 5.22
N ILE A 141 2.92 -16.28 4.35
CA ILE A 141 1.59 -15.80 4.75
C ILE A 141 0.90 -16.75 5.76
N PRO A 142 0.84 -18.08 5.55
CA PRO A 142 0.17 -18.96 6.50
C PRO A 142 0.80 -18.94 7.90
N GLY A 143 2.14 -18.95 7.97
CA GLY A 143 2.86 -18.89 9.25
C GLY A 143 2.72 -17.52 9.94
N LEU A 144 2.67 -16.41 9.18
CA LEU A 144 2.40 -15.08 9.71
C LEU A 144 1.00 -15.02 10.32
N LEU A 145 -0.01 -15.48 9.59
CA LEU A 145 -1.40 -15.52 10.06
C LEU A 145 -1.57 -16.48 11.26
N GLY A 146 -0.84 -17.60 11.27
CA GLY A 146 -0.79 -18.51 12.42
C GLY A 146 -0.43 -17.77 13.71
N ARG A 147 0.60 -16.91 13.68
CA ARG A 147 0.99 -16.08 14.85
C ARG A 147 -0.11 -15.12 15.28
N VAL A 148 -0.83 -14.52 14.32
CA VAL A 148 -1.96 -13.61 14.64
C VAL A 148 -3.07 -14.35 15.37
N VAL A 149 -3.45 -15.53 14.89
CA VAL A 149 -4.52 -16.32 15.53
C VAL A 149 -4.11 -17.00 16.83
N ASP A 150 -2.81 -17.12 17.08
CA ASP A 150 -2.27 -17.64 18.35
C ASP A 150 -2.16 -16.56 19.42
N ASP A 151 -2.09 -15.28 19.03
CA ASP A 151 -2.06 -14.16 19.97
C ASP A 151 -3.48 -13.86 20.49
N ASP A 152 -3.70 -14.13 21.78
CA ASP A 152 -5.03 -14.03 22.40
C ASP A 152 -5.39 -12.61 22.89
N ARG A 153 -4.47 -11.67 22.78
CA ARG A 153 -4.64 -10.29 23.26
C ARG A 153 -5.57 -9.45 22.38
N TRP A 154 -5.64 -9.73 21.07
CA TRP A 154 -6.15 -8.79 20.08
C TRP A 154 -7.45 -9.18 19.39
N ALA A 155 -7.94 -10.40 19.59
CA ALA A 155 -9.21 -10.83 19.00
C ALA A 155 -9.93 -11.90 19.84
N PRO A 156 -11.29 -11.96 19.79
CA PRO A 156 -12.06 -12.95 20.46
C PRO A 156 -11.70 -14.39 20.05
N PRO A 157 -11.79 -15.38 20.96
CA PRO A 157 -11.44 -16.78 20.68
C PRO A 157 -12.16 -17.36 19.46
N GLU A 158 -13.45 -17.04 19.27
CA GLU A 158 -14.27 -17.50 18.15
C GLU A 158 -13.78 -16.97 16.80
N SER A 159 -13.38 -15.70 16.72
CA SER A 159 -12.82 -15.10 15.50
C SER A 159 -11.50 -15.76 15.13
N ARG A 160 -10.63 -16.00 16.14
CA ARG A 160 -9.34 -16.67 15.96
C ARG A 160 -9.52 -18.13 15.53
N ALA A 161 -10.42 -18.87 16.18
CA ALA A 161 -10.74 -20.27 15.85
C ALA A 161 -11.26 -20.41 14.42
N ARG A 162 -12.14 -19.49 13.97
CA ARG A 162 -12.68 -19.46 12.61
C ARG A 162 -11.56 -19.30 11.57
N VAL A 163 -10.65 -18.36 11.76
CA VAL A 163 -9.54 -18.13 10.82
C VAL A 163 -8.51 -19.28 10.91
N ARG A 164 -8.25 -19.82 12.12
CA ARG A 164 -7.37 -20.99 12.28
C ARG A 164 -7.84 -22.20 11.46
N ALA A 165 -9.16 -22.44 11.42
CA ALA A 165 -9.72 -23.53 10.62
C ALA A 165 -9.52 -23.31 9.09
N LEU A 166 -9.25 -22.10 8.64
CA LEU A 166 -9.01 -21.75 7.23
C LEU A 166 -7.53 -21.80 6.82
N LEU A 167 -6.58 -21.94 7.76
CA LEU A 167 -5.15 -21.97 7.42
C LEU A 167 -4.81 -23.01 6.33
N PRO A 168 -5.33 -24.27 6.35
CA PRO A 168 -5.04 -25.21 5.27
C PRO A 168 -5.60 -24.77 3.90
N ALA A 169 -6.71 -24.03 3.87
CA ALA A 169 -7.24 -23.47 2.63
C ALA A 169 -6.36 -22.33 2.12
N ILE A 170 -5.90 -21.46 3.01
CA ILE A 170 -4.97 -20.36 2.68
C ILE A 170 -3.65 -20.91 2.14
N GLU A 171 -3.10 -21.97 2.74
CA GLU A 171 -1.90 -22.66 2.24
C GLU A 171 -2.09 -23.17 0.80
N ARG A 172 -3.23 -23.83 0.52
CA ARG A 172 -3.55 -24.30 -0.84
C ARG A 172 -3.68 -23.13 -1.84
N LEU A 173 -4.34 -22.04 -1.45
CA LEU A 173 -4.49 -20.85 -2.31
C LEU A 173 -3.13 -20.18 -2.57
N CYS A 174 -2.26 -20.07 -1.56
CA CYS A 174 -0.88 -19.60 -1.75
C CYS A 174 -0.11 -20.47 -2.73
N ALA A 175 -0.21 -21.80 -2.61
CA ALA A 175 0.45 -22.74 -3.52
C ALA A 175 -0.12 -22.66 -4.94
N GLU A 176 -1.46 -22.52 -5.10
CA GLU A 176 -2.11 -22.36 -6.40
C GLU A 176 -1.65 -21.06 -7.07
N LEU A 177 -1.61 -19.95 -6.34
CA LEU A 177 -1.16 -18.65 -6.85
C LEU A 177 0.32 -18.68 -7.24
N ALA A 178 1.18 -19.24 -6.41
CA ALA A 178 2.61 -19.45 -6.72
C ALA A 178 2.81 -20.28 -8.00
N GLY A 179 1.94 -21.28 -8.22
CA GLY A 179 1.95 -22.14 -9.42
C GLY A 179 1.69 -21.40 -10.72
N ILE A 180 1.25 -20.15 -10.72
CA ILE A 180 1.10 -19.33 -11.94
C ILE A 180 2.46 -18.95 -12.52
N GLY A 181 3.51 -18.90 -11.68
CA GLY A 181 4.87 -18.63 -12.11
C GLY A 181 5.24 -17.15 -12.14
N ILE A 182 4.41 -16.26 -11.54
CA ILE A 182 4.74 -14.86 -11.31
C ILE A 182 5.37 -14.76 -9.92
N GLY A 183 6.60 -14.24 -9.86
CA GLY A 183 7.36 -14.08 -8.62
C GLY A 183 6.84 -12.96 -7.73
N PRO A 184 7.36 -12.84 -6.48
CA PRO A 184 7.04 -11.76 -5.58
C PRO A 184 7.57 -10.41 -6.10
N SER A 185 6.87 -9.35 -5.75
CA SER A 185 7.21 -7.98 -6.10
C SER A 185 6.73 -7.00 -5.01
N LEU A 186 6.90 -5.72 -5.27
CA LEU A 186 6.37 -4.65 -4.42
C LEU A 186 4.83 -4.66 -4.46
N ASP A 187 4.21 -4.70 -3.29
CA ASP A 187 2.80 -4.39 -3.12
C ASP A 187 2.64 -3.19 -2.18
N HIS A 188 1.71 -2.30 -2.53
CA HIS A 188 1.40 -1.13 -1.72
C HIS A 188 0.61 -1.49 -0.45
N ASP A 189 -0.14 -2.56 -0.50
CA ASP A 189 -1.03 -3.13 0.54
C ASP A 189 -2.22 -2.24 0.95
N ASP A 190 -2.19 -0.92 0.63
CA ASP A 190 -3.27 0.04 0.94
C ASP A 190 -3.58 0.98 -0.24
N LEU A 191 -3.60 0.46 -1.48
CA LEU A 191 -3.81 1.26 -2.68
C LEU A 191 -5.30 1.59 -2.90
N HIS A 192 -5.73 2.76 -2.40
CA HIS A 192 -7.09 3.26 -2.54
C HIS A 192 -7.13 4.78 -2.80
N ASP A 193 -8.32 5.35 -2.99
CA ASP A 193 -8.53 6.72 -3.45
C ASP A 193 -8.10 7.84 -2.49
N HIS A 194 -7.76 7.53 -1.24
CA HIS A 194 -7.10 8.45 -0.33
C HIS A 194 -5.58 8.49 -0.55
N ASN A 195 -4.98 7.43 -1.09
CA ASN A 195 -3.55 7.26 -1.30
C ASN A 195 -3.13 7.54 -2.75
N VAL A 196 -4.06 8.08 -3.55
CA VAL A 196 -3.79 8.60 -4.90
C VAL A 196 -4.04 10.11 -4.92
N LEU A 197 -3.06 10.86 -5.41
CA LEU A 197 -3.14 12.31 -5.64
C LEU A 197 -3.30 12.60 -7.13
N ILE A 198 -3.98 13.71 -7.44
CA ILE A 198 -4.17 14.20 -8.81
C ILE A 198 -3.58 15.61 -8.93
N HIS A 199 -2.55 15.73 -9.74
CA HIS A 199 -1.93 17.03 -10.08
C HIS A 199 -1.90 17.21 -11.59
N GLY A 200 -2.52 18.28 -12.10
CA GLY A 200 -2.60 18.52 -13.54
C GLY A 200 -3.20 17.34 -14.35
N GLY A 201 -4.15 16.61 -13.77
CA GLY A 201 -4.77 15.44 -14.38
C GLY A 201 -3.93 14.14 -14.30
N ARG A 202 -2.75 14.17 -13.68
CA ARG A 202 -1.86 13.01 -13.54
C ARG A 202 -2.00 12.40 -12.16
N PRO A 203 -2.29 11.09 -12.05
CA PRO A 203 -2.32 10.39 -10.77
C PRO A 203 -0.90 10.02 -10.30
N SER A 204 -0.66 10.17 -9.00
CA SER A 204 0.51 9.66 -8.28
C SER A 204 0.10 8.99 -6.97
N ILE A 205 0.91 8.06 -6.48
CA ILE A 205 0.64 7.22 -5.32
C ILE A 205 1.48 7.72 -4.14
N ILE A 206 0.86 7.80 -2.97
CA ILE A 206 1.49 8.17 -1.69
C ILE A 206 1.19 7.13 -0.63
N ASP A 207 1.83 7.27 0.53
CA ASP A 207 1.58 6.46 1.72
C ASP A 207 2.00 4.98 1.55
N TRP A 208 3.28 4.79 1.24
CA TRP A 208 3.92 3.49 1.03
C TRP A 208 4.35 2.80 2.34
N GLY A 209 3.90 3.31 3.49
CA GLY A 209 4.29 2.79 4.79
C GLY A 209 3.86 1.35 5.07
N ASP A 210 2.77 0.88 4.44
CA ASP A 210 2.26 -0.48 4.57
C ASP A 210 2.80 -1.43 3.50
N ALA A 211 3.62 -0.92 2.58
CA ALA A 211 4.13 -1.70 1.46
C ALA A 211 4.89 -2.95 1.90
N SER A 212 4.75 -4.01 1.13
CA SER A 212 5.33 -5.32 1.42
C SER A 212 5.91 -5.99 0.17
N LEU A 213 6.79 -6.97 0.39
CA LEU A 213 7.23 -7.92 -0.64
C LEU A 213 6.27 -9.10 -0.64
N THR A 214 5.42 -9.19 -1.67
CA THR A 214 4.44 -10.27 -1.82
C THR A 214 4.11 -10.54 -3.28
N HIS A 215 3.13 -11.41 -3.56
CA HIS A 215 2.65 -11.60 -4.92
C HIS A 215 1.87 -10.36 -5.40
N PRO A 216 2.18 -9.80 -6.58
CA PRO A 216 1.64 -8.51 -7.03
C PRO A 216 0.11 -8.44 -7.10
N PHE A 217 -0.58 -9.57 -7.30
CA PHE A 217 -2.04 -9.59 -7.42
C PHE A 217 -2.80 -9.37 -6.11
N LEU A 218 -2.10 -9.34 -4.96
CA LEU A 218 -2.72 -9.06 -3.67
C LEU A 218 -3.24 -7.61 -3.57
N THR A 219 -2.64 -6.68 -4.31
CA THR A 219 -3.08 -5.27 -4.39
C THR A 219 -4.55 -5.11 -4.78
N LEU A 220 -5.10 -6.08 -5.53
CA LEU A 220 -6.48 -6.01 -6.02
C LEU A 220 -7.52 -6.00 -4.88
N ALA A 221 -7.22 -6.60 -3.73
CA ALA A 221 -8.12 -6.65 -2.58
C ALA A 221 -8.62 -5.26 -2.14
N VAL A 222 -7.67 -4.34 -1.91
CA VAL A 222 -7.96 -2.98 -1.45
C VAL A 222 -8.50 -2.14 -2.60
N THR A 223 -7.86 -2.18 -3.75
CA THR A 223 -8.21 -1.35 -4.90
C THR A 223 -9.61 -1.64 -5.42
N GLU A 224 -9.99 -2.90 -5.61
CA GLU A 224 -11.33 -3.27 -6.09
C GLU A 224 -12.42 -2.89 -5.09
N ARG A 225 -12.21 -3.22 -3.80
CA ARG A 225 -13.15 -2.91 -2.74
C ARG A 225 -13.44 -1.42 -2.63
N PHE A 226 -12.40 -0.59 -2.55
CA PHE A 226 -12.58 0.85 -2.40
C PHE A 226 -13.04 1.53 -3.67
N SER A 227 -12.68 1.02 -4.85
CA SER A 227 -13.21 1.51 -6.12
C SER A 227 -14.72 1.22 -6.25
N ALA A 228 -15.17 0.03 -5.85
CA ALA A 228 -16.59 -0.32 -5.82
C ALA A 228 -17.36 0.60 -4.86
N LEU A 229 -16.84 0.79 -3.64
CA LEU A 229 -17.43 1.67 -2.65
C LEU A 229 -17.52 3.12 -3.14
N ALA A 230 -16.45 3.67 -3.69
CA ALA A 230 -16.39 5.04 -4.18
C ALA A 230 -17.33 5.27 -5.39
N ALA A 231 -17.46 4.26 -6.25
CA ALA A 231 -18.36 4.30 -7.42
C ALA A 231 -19.83 4.00 -7.06
N GLY A 232 -20.14 3.50 -5.86
CA GLY A 232 -21.48 3.09 -5.46
C GLY A 232 -22.00 1.87 -6.22
N VAL A 233 -21.10 0.92 -6.57
CA VAL A 233 -21.44 -0.29 -7.32
C VAL A 233 -21.13 -1.54 -6.50
N ALA A 234 -21.71 -2.69 -6.91
CA ALA A 234 -21.39 -3.97 -6.28
C ALA A 234 -19.91 -4.37 -6.56
N PRO A 235 -19.24 -5.09 -5.63
CA PRO A 235 -17.85 -5.53 -5.80
C PRO A 235 -17.60 -6.39 -7.05
N ASP A 236 -18.62 -7.10 -7.51
CA ASP A 236 -18.62 -7.94 -8.70
C ASP A 236 -19.16 -7.25 -9.97
N ALA A 237 -19.41 -5.94 -9.90
CA ALA A 237 -19.92 -5.18 -11.05
C ALA A 237 -18.98 -5.28 -12.28
N PRO A 238 -19.53 -5.22 -13.51
CA PRO A 238 -18.73 -5.23 -14.73
C PRO A 238 -17.62 -4.16 -14.74
N ALA A 239 -17.88 -3.00 -14.15
CA ALA A 239 -16.92 -1.91 -14.05
C ALA A 239 -15.71 -2.28 -13.19
N ILE A 240 -15.89 -3.00 -12.08
CA ILE A 240 -14.80 -3.47 -11.21
C ILE A 240 -14.02 -4.60 -11.91
N ARG A 241 -14.71 -5.52 -12.58
CA ARG A 241 -14.04 -6.53 -13.41
C ARG A 241 -13.18 -5.90 -14.52
N ALA A 242 -13.63 -4.78 -15.10
CA ALA A 242 -12.85 -4.05 -16.11
C ALA A 242 -11.56 -3.41 -15.50
N LEU A 243 -11.56 -3.01 -14.23
CA LEU A 243 -10.33 -2.57 -13.56
C LEU A 243 -9.35 -3.73 -13.40
N ARG A 244 -9.83 -4.90 -12.99
CA ARG A 244 -9.02 -6.13 -12.90
C ARG A 244 -8.38 -6.48 -14.25
N GLU A 245 -9.16 -6.45 -15.32
CA GLU A 245 -8.65 -6.72 -16.68
C GLU A 245 -7.56 -5.71 -17.07
N ALA A 246 -7.79 -4.42 -16.84
CA ALA A 246 -6.77 -3.40 -17.11
C ALA A 246 -5.47 -3.63 -16.30
N TYR A 247 -5.59 -4.02 -15.01
CA TYR A 247 -4.42 -4.39 -14.20
C TYR A 247 -3.69 -5.63 -14.75
N LEU A 248 -4.43 -6.57 -15.34
CA LEU A 248 -3.86 -7.81 -15.90
C LEU A 248 -3.22 -7.62 -17.30
N GLU A 249 -3.54 -6.56 -18.02
CA GLU A 249 -2.97 -6.32 -19.36
C GLU A 249 -1.43 -6.39 -19.40
N PRO A 250 -0.67 -5.73 -18.49
CA PRO A 250 0.79 -5.82 -18.51
C PRO A 250 1.33 -7.22 -18.20
N TRP A 251 0.57 -8.09 -17.55
CA TRP A 251 0.98 -9.47 -17.20
C TRP A 251 0.76 -10.45 -18.37
N ALA A 252 0.11 -10.02 -19.45
CA ALA A 252 -0.08 -10.84 -20.65
C ALA A 252 1.26 -11.38 -21.15
N GLY A 253 1.29 -12.65 -21.54
CA GLY A 253 2.51 -13.32 -21.99
C GLY A 253 3.33 -14.01 -20.90
N LEU A 254 3.10 -13.71 -19.60
CA LEU A 254 3.76 -14.43 -18.49
C LEU A 254 3.00 -15.71 -18.11
N ALA A 255 1.68 -15.75 -18.33
CA ALA A 255 0.84 -16.93 -18.16
C ALA A 255 -0.40 -16.85 -19.04
N PRO A 256 -1.11 -17.97 -19.31
CA PRO A 256 -2.39 -17.96 -19.98
C PRO A 256 -3.41 -17.06 -19.27
N HIS A 257 -4.26 -16.39 -20.05
CA HIS A 257 -5.14 -15.34 -19.52
C HIS A 257 -6.16 -15.85 -18.48
N ASP A 258 -6.67 -17.07 -18.66
CA ASP A 258 -7.53 -17.76 -17.70
C ASP A 258 -6.81 -17.99 -16.35
N ARG A 259 -5.54 -18.36 -16.39
CA ARG A 259 -4.69 -18.50 -15.20
C ARG A 259 -4.42 -17.16 -14.52
N LEU A 260 -4.18 -16.09 -15.30
CA LEU A 260 -4.03 -14.73 -14.77
C LEU A 260 -5.31 -14.29 -14.05
N ARG A 261 -6.49 -14.49 -14.66
CA ARG A 261 -7.79 -14.21 -14.03
C ARG A 261 -8.02 -14.99 -12.76
N ARG A 262 -7.73 -16.29 -12.77
CA ARG A 262 -7.83 -17.13 -11.56
C ARG A 262 -6.87 -16.65 -10.48
N GLY A 263 -5.65 -16.32 -10.85
CA GLY A 263 -4.66 -15.74 -9.94
C GLY A 263 -5.09 -14.40 -9.34
N ALA A 264 -5.72 -13.53 -10.12
CA ALA A 264 -6.25 -12.28 -9.64
C ALA A 264 -7.39 -12.47 -8.60
N GLN A 265 -8.26 -13.46 -8.79
CA GLN A 265 -9.29 -13.82 -7.81
C GLN A 265 -8.66 -14.30 -6.50
N ILE A 266 -7.69 -15.20 -6.58
CA ILE A 266 -6.95 -15.70 -5.40
C ILE A 266 -6.19 -14.54 -4.74
N GLY A 267 -5.50 -13.73 -5.54
CA GLY A 267 -4.74 -12.58 -5.06
C GLY A 267 -5.62 -11.58 -4.31
N SER A 268 -6.81 -11.26 -4.86
CA SER A 268 -7.77 -10.39 -4.18
C SER A 268 -8.24 -10.96 -2.83
N ALA A 269 -8.43 -12.27 -2.70
CA ALA A 269 -8.79 -12.88 -1.42
C ALA A 269 -7.60 -12.92 -0.43
N LEU A 270 -6.39 -13.28 -0.91
CA LEU A 270 -5.18 -13.30 -0.08
C LEU A 270 -4.73 -11.88 0.34
N GLY A 271 -5.01 -10.84 -0.46
CA GLY A 271 -4.77 -9.46 -0.08
C GLY A 271 -5.60 -9.00 1.13
N VAL A 272 -6.77 -9.61 1.37
CA VAL A 272 -7.51 -9.40 2.63
C VAL A 272 -6.74 -9.98 3.81
N VAL A 273 -6.00 -11.07 3.61
CA VAL A 273 -5.15 -11.67 4.66
C VAL A 273 -3.99 -10.74 4.98
N THR A 274 -3.28 -10.20 3.97
CA THR A 274 -2.16 -9.27 4.21
C THR A 274 -2.61 -7.99 4.86
N GLY A 275 -3.78 -7.44 4.49
CA GLY A 275 -4.38 -6.30 5.19
C GLY A 275 -4.65 -6.59 6.68
N GLY A 276 -5.07 -7.82 7.02
CA GLY A 276 -5.19 -8.25 8.43
C GLY A 276 -3.84 -8.34 9.15
N LEU A 277 -2.78 -8.77 8.45
CA LEU A 277 -1.41 -8.78 8.98
C LEU A 277 -0.90 -7.35 9.23
N THR A 278 -1.19 -6.41 8.33
CA THR A 278 -0.85 -4.98 8.49
C THR A 278 -1.49 -4.40 9.74
N TRP A 279 -2.79 -4.61 9.94
CA TRP A 279 -3.48 -4.19 11.15
C TRP A 279 -2.87 -4.77 12.41
N TYR A 280 -2.58 -6.07 12.44
CA TYR A 280 -1.94 -6.71 13.57
C TYR A 280 -0.57 -6.08 13.88
N GLU A 281 0.25 -5.82 12.87
CA GLU A 281 1.56 -5.19 13.05
C GLU A 281 1.47 -3.74 13.54
N VAL A 282 0.51 -2.96 13.03
CA VAL A 282 0.25 -1.60 13.49
C VAL A 282 -0.14 -1.62 14.96
N ILE A 283 -1.12 -2.43 15.34
CA ILE A 283 -1.63 -2.53 16.72
C ILE A 283 -0.52 -2.97 17.68
N THR A 284 0.28 -3.97 17.32
CA THR A 284 1.31 -4.53 18.22
C THR A 284 2.53 -3.65 18.39
N ARG A 285 2.76 -2.69 17.48
CA ARG A 285 3.92 -1.78 17.49
C ARG A 285 3.61 -0.37 17.98
N LEU A 286 2.33 -0.01 18.13
CA LEU A 286 1.94 1.30 18.66
C LEU A 286 2.18 1.33 20.18
N ASP A 287 3.01 2.26 20.64
CA ASP A 287 3.18 2.55 22.06
C ASP A 287 1.87 3.16 22.61
N GLY A 288 1.24 2.44 23.54
CA GLY A 288 0.09 2.95 24.29
C GLY A 288 -1.28 2.38 23.94
N GLY A 289 -1.41 1.50 22.95
CA GLY A 289 -2.67 0.81 22.61
C GLY A 289 -3.89 1.74 22.45
N HIS A 290 -4.75 1.48 21.45
CA HIS A 290 -6.04 2.17 21.35
C HIS A 290 -7.16 1.25 21.84
N ALA A 291 -8.14 1.79 22.55
CA ALA A 291 -9.24 1.01 23.13
C ALA A 291 -10.12 0.26 22.11
N GLU A 292 -10.05 0.63 20.82
CA GLU A 292 -10.86 0.04 19.73
C GLU A 292 -10.15 -1.11 19.00
N GLU A 293 -8.89 -1.37 19.27
CA GLU A 293 -8.03 -2.35 18.57
C GLU A 293 -8.58 -3.78 18.53
N PRO A 294 -9.15 -4.34 19.63
CA PRO A 294 -9.70 -5.71 19.58
C PRO A 294 -10.90 -5.83 18.64
N ALA A 295 -11.75 -4.80 18.54
CA ALA A 295 -12.90 -4.79 17.65
C ALA A 295 -12.47 -4.70 16.17
N GLU A 296 -11.47 -3.88 15.88
CA GLU A 296 -10.91 -3.75 14.53
C GLU A 296 -10.20 -5.03 14.09
N MET A 297 -9.44 -5.68 14.99
CA MET A 297 -8.80 -6.97 14.71
C MET A 297 -9.85 -8.07 14.49
N ALA A 298 -10.92 -8.12 15.29
CA ALA A 298 -12.02 -9.05 15.08
C ALA A 298 -12.70 -8.84 13.72
N ALA A 299 -12.91 -7.60 13.33
CA ALA A 299 -13.45 -7.23 12.01
C ALA A 299 -12.50 -7.65 10.86
N ALA A 300 -11.19 -7.48 11.04
CA ALA A 300 -10.18 -7.93 10.07
C ALA A 300 -10.21 -9.46 9.90
N LEU A 301 -10.24 -10.22 10.99
CA LEU A 301 -10.38 -11.68 10.96
C LEU A 301 -11.70 -12.13 10.33
N GLY A 302 -12.81 -11.39 10.57
CA GLY A 302 -14.10 -11.60 9.93
C GLY A 302 -14.00 -11.48 8.41
N ARG A 303 -13.40 -10.41 7.91
CA ARG A 303 -13.17 -10.19 6.46
C ARG A 303 -12.33 -11.29 5.83
N ILE A 304 -11.27 -11.75 6.53
CA ILE A 304 -10.45 -12.90 6.06
C ILE A 304 -11.33 -14.14 5.89
N ALA A 305 -12.16 -14.45 6.91
CA ALA A 305 -13.01 -15.63 6.86
C ALA A 305 -14.06 -15.55 5.73
N GLU A 306 -14.60 -14.38 5.45
CA GLU A 306 -15.53 -14.15 4.35
C GLU A 306 -14.81 -14.29 2.97
N ALA A 307 -13.67 -13.65 2.81
CA ALA A 307 -12.93 -13.66 1.54
C ALA A 307 -12.45 -15.06 1.14
N ILE A 308 -11.94 -15.82 2.11
CA ILE A 308 -11.46 -17.18 1.86
C ILE A 308 -12.63 -18.18 1.71
N GLY A 309 -13.72 -17.98 2.43
CA GLY A 309 -14.92 -18.82 2.33
C GLY A 309 -15.71 -18.64 1.03
N ALA A 310 -15.47 -17.56 0.28
CA ALA A 310 -16.13 -17.26 -0.99
C ALA A 310 -15.41 -17.88 -2.22
N LEU A 311 -14.21 -18.45 -2.07
CA LEU A 311 -13.41 -19.10 -3.13
C LEU A 311 -13.61 -20.61 -3.19
#